data_41093dc024cf94e9d16a54947854857c
#
_entry.id   41093dc024cf94e9d16a54947854857c
#
_cell.length_a   1.000
_cell.length_b   1.000
_cell.length_c   1.000
_cell.angle_alpha   90.00
_cell.angle_beta   90.00
_cell.angle_gamma   90.00
#
_symmetry.space_group_name_H-M   'P 1'
#
loop_
_entity.id
_entity.type
_entity.pdbx_description
1 polymer ?
#
loop_
_entity_poly.entity_id
_entity_poly.type
_entity_poly.pdbx_seq_one_letter_code
_entity_poly.pdbx_strand_id
1 'polypeptide(L)'
;MPAVFTRRSVFGVIASLCAAFAPGVGPARAQGVGPVIAAASDLQFAIEDIAAAFSAETGAQLRLSFGSTGNFARQIRAGAPFEIFLAADEQFIADLHAEGFTRDAGDLYAIGRLAIIVPHGADLTPDPGLDDLAARLSAGQITRFAIANPDHAPYGMRAREALIKRGLWADLQPALVLGENVSQAAQFALSGNADGGIIAYSLALAPQIAPLGAHALIPEDWHAPLRQRMALMQGAGPVAEAFYAYLMAPEARAIMERYGFALPDGG
;
A
#
# COMPACT_ATOMS: atom_id res chain seq x y z
N MET A 1 51.34 -68.99 -22.31
CA MET A 1 51.48 -70.15 -21.37
C MET A 1 51.37 -69.61 -19.99
N PRO A 2 50.80 -70.39 -19.09
CA PRO A 2 49.40 -70.81 -18.86
C PRO A 2 48.96 -70.15 -17.52
N ALA A 3 47.82 -70.26 -16.96
CA ALA A 3 46.86 -71.32 -16.80
C ALA A 3 45.57 -70.75 -16.15
N VAL A 4 44.56 -71.32 -16.56
CA VAL A 4 43.22 -71.46 -16.01
C VAL A 4 43.23 -71.93 -14.55
N PHE A 5 42.37 -71.37 -13.69
CA PHE A 5 41.69 -72.13 -12.64
C PHE A 5 40.31 -71.58 -12.31
N THR A 6 39.34 -72.35 -12.68
CA THR A 6 37.93 -72.33 -12.23
C THR A 6 37.82 -72.86 -10.79
N ARG A 7 36.95 -72.23 -9.98
CA ARG A 7 36.23 -72.98 -8.94
C ARG A 7 34.84 -72.38 -8.68
N ARG A 8 33.87 -73.21 -8.93
CA ARG A 8 32.48 -73.17 -8.47
C ARG A 8 32.39 -73.38 -6.96
N SER A 9 31.42 -72.78 -6.31
CA SER A 9 30.58 -73.36 -5.23
C SER A 9 29.68 -72.21 -4.68
N VAL A 10 28.43 -72.27 -4.82
CA VAL A 10 27.35 -72.97 -4.13
C VAL A 10 26.71 -72.13 -3.00
N PHE A 11 25.51 -71.74 -3.26
CA PHE A 11 24.30 -71.55 -2.42
C PHE A 11 24.37 -70.90 -1.05
N GLY A 12 23.55 -69.89 -0.86
CA GLY A 12 23.02 -69.41 0.40
C GLY A 12 21.90 -68.36 0.17
N VAL A 13 20.66 -68.86 -0.14
CA VAL A 13 19.47 -68.04 -0.16
C VAL A 13 19.04 -67.77 1.28
N ILE A 14 19.16 -66.55 1.75
CA ILE A 14 18.46 -66.06 2.95
C ILE A 14 17.52 -64.96 2.50
N ALA A 15 16.26 -65.27 2.38
CA ALA A 15 15.18 -64.32 2.18
C ALA A 15 14.89 -63.59 3.50
N SER A 16 15.42 -62.41 3.68
CA SER A 16 15.02 -61.48 4.76
C SER A 16 13.90 -60.57 4.24
N LEU A 17 12.72 -60.83 4.75
CA LEU A 17 11.52 -60.05 4.54
C LEU A 17 11.64 -58.78 5.36
N CYS A 18 12.20 -57.70 4.78
CA CYS A 18 12.13 -56.36 5.36
C CYS A 18 10.80 -55.69 4.92
N ALA A 19 9.82 -55.73 5.83
CA ALA A 19 8.62 -54.88 5.69
C ALA A 19 9.07 -53.42 5.79
N ALA A 20 9.15 -52.74 4.62
CA ALA A 20 9.39 -51.30 4.56
C ALA A 20 8.13 -50.59 4.99
N PHE A 21 8.14 -50.03 6.21
CA PHE A 21 7.23 -48.97 6.62
C PHE A 21 7.59 -47.73 5.78
N ALA A 22 6.82 -47.48 4.72
CA ALA A 22 6.86 -46.22 4.02
C ALA A 22 6.17 -45.18 4.92
N PRO A 23 6.85 -44.14 5.37
CA PRO A 23 6.15 -43.02 5.98
C PRO A 23 5.25 -42.40 4.92
N GLY A 24 3.95 -42.32 5.21
CA GLY A 24 2.98 -41.65 4.35
C GLY A 24 3.41 -40.22 4.12
N VAL A 25 3.95 -39.92 2.95
CA VAL A 25 4.12 -38.55 2.48
C VAL A 25 2.70 -38.06 2.23
N GLY A 26 2.15 -37.35 3.25
CA GLY A 26 0.93 -36.57 3.05
C GLY A 26 1.17 -35.60 1.87
N PRO A 27 0.12 -35.24 1.12
CA PRO A 27 0.30 -34.29 0.01
C PRO A 27 0.97 -33.03 0.56
N ALA A 28 2.18 -32.76 0.10
CA ALA A 28 2.82 -31.45 0.32
C ALA A 28 1.82 -30.44 -0.23
N ARG A 29 1.15 -29.72 0.66
CA ARG A 29 0.42 -28.51 0.27
C ARG A 29 1.47 -27.65 -0.44
N ALA A 30 1.33 -27.51 -1.75
CA ALA A 30 2.01 -26.45 -2.45
C ALA A 30 1.67 -25.18 -1.67
N GLN A 31 2.68 -24.58 -1.02
CA GLN A 31 2.53 -23.24 -0.44
C GLN A 31 2.31 -22.35 -1.64
N GLY A 32 1.04 -22.15 -2.00
CA GLY A 32 0.65 -21.25 -3.07
C GLY A 32 1.20 -19.88 -2.74
N VAL A 33 1.88 -19.28 -3.68
CA VAL A 33 2.30 -17.89 -3.59
C VAL A 33 1.02 -17.10 -3.29
N GLY A 34 0.94 -16.44 -2.12
CA GLY A 34 -0.27 -15.74 -1.67
C GLY A 34 -0.76 -14.67 -2.67
N PRO A 35 -2.03 -14.23 -2.58
CA PRO A 35 -2.62 -13.26 -3.48
C PRO A 35 -1.84 -11.95 -3.50
N VAL A 36 -1.81 -11.27 -4.64
CA VAL A 36 -1.20 -9.94 -4.77
C VAL A 36 -2.26 -8.89 -4.51
N ILE A 37 -1.99 -8.06 -3.52
CA ILE A 37 -2.83 -6.95 -3.10
C ILE A 37 -2.23 -5.66 -3.62
N ALA A 38 -2.90 -4.96 -4.52
CA ALA A 38 -2.53 -3.62 -4.93
C ALA A 38 -3.15 -2.62 -3.94
N ALA A 39 -2.33 -1.86 -3.25
CA ALA A 39 -2.78 -0.88 -2.26
C ALA A 39 -2.21 0.51 -2.55
N ALA A 40 -3.04 1.53 -2.46
CA ALA A 40 -2.59 2.91 -2.49
C ALA A 40 -1.54 3.14 -1.39
N SER A 41 -0.49 3.90 -1.71
CA SER A 41 0.72 3.95 -0.87
C SER A 41 0.53 4.67 0.47
N ASP A 42 -0.53 5.45 0.63
CA ASP A 42 -0.94 6.02 1.92
C ASP A 42 -1.31 4.97 2.97
N LEU A 43 -1.68 3.77 2.50
CA LEU A 43 -2.04 2.61 3.33
C LEU A 43 -0.82 1.81 3.81
N GLN A 44 0.38 2.09 3.33
CA GLN A 44 1.54 1.22 3.46
C GLN A 44 1.65 0.61 4.86
N PHE A 45 1.81 1.42 5.88
CA PHE A 45 2.05 0.94 7.26
C PHE A 45 0.80 0.31 7.89
N ALA A 46 -0.38 0.88 7.63
CA ALA A 46 -1.64 0.34 8.14
C ALA A 46 -1.94 -1.05 7.57
N ILE A 47 -1.77 -1.23 6.26
CA ILE A 47 -2.01 -2.53 5.61
C ILE A 47 -0.93 -3.56 5.95
N GLU A 48 0.33 -3.15 6.18
CA GLU A 48 1.37 -4.05 6.69
C GLU A 48 0.99 -4.61 8.07
N ASP A 49 0.52 -3.77 9.00
CA ASP A 49 0.05 -4.19 10.31
C ASP A 49 -1.19 -5.10 10.21
N ILE A 50 -2.17 -4.75 9.38
CA ILE A 50 -3.39 -5.55 9.18
C ILE A 50 -3.04 -6.90 8.55
N ALA A 51 -2.17 -6.93 7.55
CA ALA A 51 -1.73 -8.17 6.90
C ALA A 51 -0.95 -9.07 7.86
N ALA A 52 -0.14 -8.49 8.74
CA ALA A 52 0.56 -9.24 9.79
C ALA A 52 -0.42 -9.88 10.77
N ALA A 53 -1.45 -9.14 11.22
CA ALA A 53 -2.49 -9.66 12.10
C ALA A 53 -3.30 -10.78 11.41
N PHE A 54 -3.74 -10.57 10.18
CA PHE A 54 -4.42 -11.58 9.38
C PHE A 54 -3.58 -12.85 9.19
N SER A 55 -2.29 -12.69 8.88
CA SER A 55 -1.38 -13.83 8.69
C SER A 55 -1.14 -14.59 10.01
N ALA A 56 -1.07 -13.89 11.14
CA ALA A 56 -0.94 -14.53 12.46
C ALA A 56 -2.17 -15.35 12.83
N GLU A 57 -3.36 -14.89 12.47
CA GLU A 57 -4.63 -15.55 12.77
C GLU A 57 -4.90 -16.75 11.84
N THR A 58 -4.63 -16.59 10.54
CA THR A 58 -5.05 -17.55 9.51
C THR A 58 -3.94 -18.45 9.00
N GLY A 59 -2.67 -18.08 9.21
CA GLY A 59 -1.50 -18.71 8.59
C GLY A 59 -1.35 -18.39 7.10
N ALA A 60 -2.25 -17.61 6.50
CA ALA A 60 -2.20 -17.23 5.10
C ALA A 60 -1.12 -16.18 4.84
N GLN A 61 -0.46 -16.26 3.67
CA GLN A 61 0.52 -15.28 3.23
C GLN A 61 -0.08 -14.34 2.19
N LEU A 62 0.26 -13.05 2.27
CA LEU A 62 -0.15 -12.02 1.33
C LEU A 62 1.08 -11.39 0.67
N ARG A 63 0.92 -10.92 -0.54
CA ARG A 63 1.93 -10.12 -1.24
C ARG A 63 1.38 -8.72 -1.43
N LEU A 64 1.92 -7.77 -0.68
CA LEU A 64 1.52 -6.37 -0.75
C LEU A 64 2.33 -5.64 -1.82
N SER A 65 1.67 -4.83 -2.61
CA SER A 65 2.27 -3.93 -3.59
C SER A 65 1.71 -2.53 -3.36
N PHE A 66 2.59 -1.55 -3.16
CA PHE A 66 2.21 -0.17 -2.87
C PHE A 66 2.57 0.75 -4.03
N GLY A 67 1.65 1.67 -4.36
CA GLY A 67 1.85 2.58 -5.47
C GLY A 67 0.75 3.64 -5.57
N SER A 68 0.72 4.40 -6.66
CA SER A 68 -0.39 5.31 -6.90
C SER A 68 -1.60 4.57 -7.47
N THR A 69 -2.78 4.99 -7.04
CA THR A 69 -4.06 4.42 -7.47
C THR A 69 -4.21 4.41 -8.99
N GLY A 70 -3.88 5.52 -9.67
CA GLY A 70 -3.99 5.60 -11.13
C GLY A 70 -3.01 4.68 -11.86
N ASN A 71 -1.80 4.47 -11.31
CA ASN A 71 -0.85 3.52 -11.89
C ASN A 71 -1.34 2.08 -11.75
N PHE A 72 -1.90 1.71 -10.60
CA PHE A 72 -2.51 0.38 -10.43
C PHE A 72 -3.72 0.19 -11.35
N ALA A 73 -4.59 1.18 -11.50
CA ALA A 73 -5.70 1.10 -12.43
C ALA A 73 -5.22 0.85 -13.88
N ARG A 74 -4.15 1.50 -14.32
CA ARG A 74 -3.53 1.22 -15.62
C ARG A 74 -2.94 -0.19 -15.71
N GLN A 75 -2.27 -0.67 -14.67
CA GLN A 75 -1.72 -2.02 -14.61
C GLN A 75 -2.82 -3.08 -14.65
N ILE A 76 -3.94 -2.86 -13.94
CA ILE A 76 -5.11 -3.75 -13.97
C ILE A 76 -5.67 -3.85 -15.40
N ARG A 77 -5.85 -2.72 -16.08
CA ARG A 77 -6.28 -2.69 -17.50
C ARG A 77 -5.29 -3.41 -18.43
N ALA A 78 -4.01 -3.42 -18.08
CA ALA A 78 -2.96 -4.15 -18.79
C ALA A 78 -2.85 -5.63 -18.40
N GLY A 79 -3.74 -6.14 -17.52
CA GLY A 79 -3.80 -7.55 -17.14
C GLY A 79 -2.90 -7.94 -15.98
N ALA A 80 -2.47 -7.00 -15.13
CA ALA A 80 -1.71 -7.33 -13.93
C ALA A 80 -2.52 -8.23 -12.98
N PRO A 81 -1.92 -9.28 -12.40
CA PRO A 81 -2.63 -10.33 -11.67
C PRO A 81 -2.88 -9.93 -10.21
N PHE A 82 -3.45 -8.77 -9.99
CA PHE A 82 -3.91 -8.38 -8.66
C PHE A 82 -5.22 -9.09 -8.32
N GLU A 83 -5.40 -9.43 -7.05
CA GLU A 83 -6.61 -10.08 -6.55
C GLU A 83 -7.49 -9.15 -5.72
N ILE A 84 -6.88 -8.15 -5.06
CA ILE A 84 -7.59 -7.04 -4.41
C ILE A 84 -6.94 -5.74 -4.88
N PHE A 85 -7.77 -4.72 -5.07
CA PHE A 85 -7.32 -3.35 -5.27
C PHE A 85 -7.92 -2.43 -4.20
N LEU A 86 -7.05 -1.78 -3.40
CA LEU A 86 -7.41 -0.76 -2.42
C LEU A 86 -7.02 0.60 -3.01
N ALA A 87 -8.02 1.33 -3.49
CA ALA A 87 -7.85 2.62 -4.13
C ALA A 87 -8.02 3.78 -3.14
N ALA A 88 -7.22 4.83 -3.26
CA ALA A 88 -7.35 6.05 -2.46
C ALA A 88 -8.45 7.00 -2.96
N ASP A 89 -9.11 6.67 -4.08
CA ASP A 89 -10.25 7.40 -4.62
C ASP A 89 -11.23 6.40 -5.24
N GLU A 90 -12.50 6.46 -4.81
CA GLU A 90 -13.55 5.51 -5.21
C GLU A 90 -13.87 5.53 -6.71
N GLN A 91 -13.61 6.64 -7.41
CA GLN A 91 -13.89 6.73 -8.84
C GLN A 91 -13.10 5.70 -9.65
N PHE A 92 -11.85 5.40 -9.26
CA PHE A 92 -11.05 4.37 -9.94
C PHE A 92 -11.66 2.96 -9.83
N ILE A 93 -12.29 2.64 -8.70
CA ILE A 93 -13.01 1.37 -8.54
C ILE A 93 -14.29 1.39 -9.39
N ALA A 94 -15.04 2.50 -9.39
CA ALA A 94 -16.26 2.62 -10.19
C ALA A 94 -15.96 2.45 -11.69
N ASP A 95 -14.89 3.06 -12.19
CA ASP A 95 -14.46 2.93 -13.59
C ASP A 95 -14.08 1.49 -13.94
N LEU A 96 -13.23 0.85 -13.10
CA LEU A 96 -12.83 -0.54 -13.30
C LEU A 96 -14.01 -1.52 -13.20
N HIS A 97 -14.99 -1.23 -12.34
CA HIS A 97 -16.20 -2.02 -12.26
C HIS A 97 -17.05 -1.91 -13.54
N ALA A 98 -17.24 -0.69 -14.04
CA ALA A 98 -17.95 -0.46 -15.30
C ALA A 98 -17.26 -1.14 -16.50
N GLU A 99 -15.93 -1.27 -16.45
CA GLU A 99 -15.11 -1.97 -17.44
C GLU A 99 -15.07 -3.51 -17.23
N GLY A 100 -15.67 -4.05 -16.16
CA GLY A 100 -15.75 -5.49 -15.87
C GLY A 100 -14.51 -6.11 -15.23
N PHE A 101 -13.60 -5.33 -14.65
CA PHE A 101 -12.39 -5.84 -13.97
C PHE A 101 -12.65 -6.31 -12.54
N THR A 102 -13.65 -5.76 -11.85
CA THR A 102 -14.00 -6.13 -10.46
C THR A 102 -15.26 -6.97 -10.40
N ARG A 103 -15.42 -7.77 -9.34
CA ARG A 103 -16.61 -8.63 -9.14
C ARG A 103 -17.88 -7.80 -8.93
N ASP A 104 -17.74 -6.70 -8.20
CA ASP A 104 -18.81 -5.78 -7.83
C ASP A 104 -18.26 -4.34 -7.68
N ALA A 105 -19.09 -3.42 -7.20
CA ALA A 105 -18.71 -2.03 -6.99
C ALA A 105 -17.77 -1.84 -5.78
N GLY A 106 -17.46 -2.89 -5.04
CA GLY A 106 -16.60 -2.86 -3.87
C GLY A 106 -17.15 -2.08 -2.68
N ASP A 107 -16.36 -2.01 -1.60
CA ASP A 107 -16.75 -1.38 -0.35
C ASP A 107 -15.90 -0.14 -0.05
N LEU A 108 -16.55 0.89 0.50
CA LEU A 108 -15.88 2.03 1.10
C LEU A 108 -15.30 1.61 2.44
N TYR A 109 -13.97 1.66 2.59
CA TYR A 109 -13.32 1.16 3.81
C TYR A 109 -12.69 2.26 4.67
N ALA A 110 -12.33 3.41 4.08
CA ALA A 110 -11.69 4.52 4.79
C ALA A 110 -11.94 5.87 4.09
N ILE A 111 -11.68 6.94 4.83
CA ILE A 111 -11.58 8.30 4.31
C ILE A 111 -10.20 8.83 4.69
N GLY A 112 -9.38 9.15 3.68
CA GLY A 112 -8.06 9.68 3.85
C GLY A 112 -8.07 11.17 4.15
N ARG A 113 -6.98 11.67 4.76
CA ARG A 113 -6.80 13.09 5.09
C ARG A 113 -5.43 13.57 4.63
N LEU A 114 -5.33 14.87 4.29
CA LEU A 114 -4.09 15.53 3.94
C LEU A 114 -3.40 16.16 5.16
N ALA A 115 -2.07 16.12 5.15
CA ALA A 115 -1.27 16.88 6.10
C ALA A 115 -0.09 17.56 5.37
N ILE A 116 0.26 18.77 5.79
CA ILE A 116 1.58 19.32 5.52
C ILE A 116 2.57 18.66 6.48
N ILE A 117 3.74 18.26 5.99
CA ILE A 117 4.85 17.74 6.79
C ILE A 117 6.12 18.53 6.49
N VAL A 118 6.91 18.76 7.53
CA VAL A 118 8.15 19.53 7.46
C VAL A 118 9.22 18.77 8.24
N PRO A 119 10.42 18.53 7.68
CA PRO A 119 11.48 17.83 8.40
C PRO A 119 11.94 18.64 9.61
N HIS A 120 12.37 17.95 10.67
CA HIS A 120 12.93 18.64 11.84
C HIS A 120 14.15 19.48 11.47
N GLY A 121 14.21 20.70 11.98
CA GLY A 121 15.30 21.64 11.72
C GLY A 121 15.15 22.45 10.43
N ALA A 122 14.09 22.27 9.66
CA ALA A 122 13.75 23.19 8.58
C ALA A 122 13.15 24.51 9.15
N ASP A 123 13.30 25.57 8.38
CA ASP A 123 12.76 26.88 8.77
C ASP A 123 11.23 26.97 8.64
N LEU A 124 10.63 26.16 7.75
CA LEU A 124 9.18 26.12 7.56
C LEU A 124 8.48 25.50 8.78
N THR A 125 7.41 26.12 9.22
CA THR A 125 6.56 25.61 10.30
C THR A 125 5.25 25.06 9.71
N PRO A 126 4.87 23.80 9.96
CA PRO A 126 3.60 23.27 9.46
C PRO A 126 2.44 23.87 10.27
N ASP A 127 1.47 24.42 9.57
CA ASP A 127 0.22 24.92 10.13
C ASP A 127 -0.98 24.57 9.24
N PRO A 128 -2.20 24.43 9.80
CA PRO A 128 -3.40 24.04 9.04
C PRO A 128 -3.77 25.04 7.93
N GLY A 129 -3.47 26.32 8.14
CA GLY A 129 -3.77 27.41 7.21
C GLY A 129 -2.76 27.53 6.06
N LEU A 130 -1.62 26.81 6.11
CA LEU A 130 -0.48 26.97 5.22
C LEU A 130 0.02 28.44 5.20
N ASP A 131 -0.08 29.15 6.33
CA ASP A 131 0.24 30.57 6.42
C ASP A 131 1.76 30.80 6.36
N ASP A 132 2.54 30.00 7.08
CA ASP A 132 4.01 30.08 7.01
C ASP A 132 4.54 29.65 5.64
N LEU A 133 3.92 28.62 5.02
CA LEU A 133 4.22 28.24 3.62
C LEU A 133 3.99 29.43 2.68
N ALA A 134 2.86 30.12 2.81
CA ALA A 134 2.53 31.28 1.98
C ALA A 134 3.52 32.44 2.17
N ALA A 135 3.87 32.76 3.43
CA ALA A 135 4.80 33.82 3.77
C ALA A 135 6.21 33.53 3.19
N ARG A 136 6.69 32.29 3.37
CA ARG A 136 8.02 31.90 2.89
C ARG A 136 8.09 31.79 1.37
N LEU A 137 7.02 31.31 0.74
CA LEU A 137 6.92 31.25 -0.72
C LEU A 137 7.00 32.67 -1.32
N SER A 138 6.25 33.62 -0.74
CA SER A 138 6.29 35.04 -1.14
C SER A 138 7.66 35.68 -0.93
N ALA A 139 8.41 35.24 0.08
CA ALA A 139 9.78 35.69 0.36
C ALA A 139 10.85 34.97 -0.51
N GLY A 140 10.44 34.04 -1.40
CA GLY A 140 11.37 33.24 -2.23
C GLY A 140 12.20 32.24 -1.43
N GLN A 141 11.75 31.84 -0.25
CA GLN A 141 12.45 30.93 0.65
C GLN A 141 12.05 29.46 0.46
N ILE A 142 10.99 29.18 -0.30
CA ILE A 142 10.61 27.83 -0.69
C ILE A 142 11.20 27.53 -2.06
N THR A 143 12.13 26.61 -2.09
CA THR A 143 12.85 26.23 -3.31
C THR A 143 12.43 24.87 -3.84
N ARG A 144 11.99 23.98 -2.97
CA ARG A 144 11.53 22.62 -3.31
C ARG A 144 10.45 22.18 -2.33
N PHE A 145 9.29 21.76 -2.87
CA PHE A 145 8.16 21.32 -2.07
C PHE A 145 7.56 20.06 -2.65
N ALA A 146 7.41 19.00 -1.83
CA ALA A 146 7.02 17.69 -2.31
C ALA A 146 5.50 17.47 -2.25
N ILE A 147 4.95 16.95 -3.35
CA ILE A 147 3.59 16.37 -3.40
C ILE A 147 3.62 15.09 -4.25
N ALA A 148 2.61 14.23 -4.11
CA ALA A 148 2.41 13.16 -5.08
C ALA A 148 2.01 13.75 -6.45
N ASN A 149 2.34 13.06 -7.54
CA ASN A 149 2.01 13.55 -8.89
C ASN A 149 0.47 13.61 -9.07
N PRO A 150 -0.12 14.81 -9.29
CA PRO A 150 -1.56 14.98 -9.41
C PRO A 150 -2.17 14.36 -10.67
N ASP A 151 -1.36 13.93 -11.64
CA ASP A 151 -1.88 13.33 -12.88
C ASP A 151 -2.42 11.90 -12.67
N HIS A 152 -1.99 11.22 -11.59
CA HIS A 152 -2.39 9.83 -11.36
C HIS A 152 -2.46 9.41 -9.88
N ALA A 153 -2.06 10.27 -8.94
CA ALA A 153 -2.11 9.97 -7.51
C ALA A 153 -3.22 10.81 -6.84
N PRO A 154 -4.25 10.20 -6.24
CA PRO A 154 -5.36 10.92 -5.60
C PRO A 154 -4.89 11.93 -4.55
N TYR A 155 -3.91 11.58 -3.72
CA TYR A 155 -3.34 12.52 -2.75
C TYR A 155 -2.69 13.74 -3.41
N GLY A 156 -2.08 13.57 -4.58
CA GLY A 156 -1.56 14.67 -5.38
C GLY A 156 -2.67 15.55 -5.96
N MET A 157 -3.75 14.94 -6.44
CA MET A 157 -4.94 15.67 -6.91
C MET A 157 -5.53 16.54 -5.79
N ARG A 158 -5.70 15.97 -4.59
CA ARG A 158 -6.23 16.70 -3.43
C ARG A 158 -5.26 17.75 -2.90
N ALA A 159 -3.95 17.48 -2.91
CA ALA A 159 -2.93 18.49 -2.58
C ALA A 159 -3.00 19.70 -3.53
N ARG A 160 -3.17 19.44 -4.84
CA ARG A 160 -3.36 20.51 -5.83
C ARG A 160 -4.63 21.31 -5.55
N GLU A 161 -5.75 20.65 -5.24
CA GLU A 161 -7.01 21.32 -4.90
C GLU A 161 -6.86 22.22 -3.67
N ALA A 162 -6.24 21.73 -2.60
CA ALA A 162 -5.99 22.48 -1.38
C ALA A 162 -5.08 23.71 -1.63
N LEU A 163 -4.02 23.53 -2.42
CA LEU A 163 -3.12 24.62 -2.80
C LEU A 163 -3.82 25.65 -3.70
N ILE A 164 -4.71 25.24 -4.60
CA ILE A 164 -5.54 26.15 -5.41
C ILE A 164 -6.49 26.93 -4.50
N LYS A 165 -7.18 26.24 -3.58
CA LYS A 165 -8.12 26.87 -2.62
C LYS A 165 -7.41 27.91 -1.75
N ARG A 166 -6.16 27.65 -1.35
CA ARG A 166 -5.31 28.57 -0.57
C ARG A 166 -4.69 29.68 -1.44
N GLY A 167 -4.75 29.57 -2.77
CA GLY A 167 -4.15 30.53 -3.71
C GLY A 167 -2.64 30.37 -3.90
N LEU A 168 -2.06 29.22 -3.53
CA LEU A 168 -0.61 28.99 -3.56
C LEU A 168 -0.15 28.17 -4.77
N TRP A 169 -1.07 27.54 -5.50
CA TRP A 169 -0.70 26.58 -6.55
C TRP A 169 0.21 27.18 -7.63
N ALA A 170 -0.15 28.34 -8.17
CA ALA A 170 0.59 28.94 -9.28
C ALA A 170 2.03 29.31 -8.88
N ASP A 171 2.19 29.90 -7.69
CA ASP A 171 3.50 30.35 -7.20
C ASP A 171 4.38 29.17 -6.74
N LEU A 172 3.76 28.09 -6.21
CA LEU A 172 4.48 26.91 -5.75
C LEU A 172 4.87 25.97 -6.89
N GLN A 173 4.16 26.01 -8.03
CA GLN A 173 4.34 25.08 -9.13
C GLN A 173 5.78 24.94 -9.62
N PRO A 174 6.60 26.02 -9.75
CA PRO A 174 8.01 25.92 -10.16
C PRO A 174 8.91 25.21 -9.15
N ALA A 175 8.50 25.17 -7.87
CA ALA A 175 9.24 24.52 -6.79
C ALA A 175 8.78 23.08 -6.50
N LEU A 176 7.76 22.57 -7.22
CA LEU A 176 7.21 21.25 -6.93
C LEU A 176 8.20 20.12 -7.26
N VAL A 177 8.31 19.19 -6.33
CA VAL A 177 8.96 17.88 -6.51
C VAL A 177 7.85 16.83 -6.48
N LEU A 178 7.64 16.17 -7.62
CA LEU A 178 6.54 15.22 -7.78
C LEU A 178 6.98 13.80 -7.46
N GLY A 179 6.39 13.21 -6.43
CA GLY A 179 6.52 11.79 -6.13
C GLY A 179 5.58 10.95 -7.00
N GLU A 180 6.03 9.79 -7.45
CA GLU A 180 5.21 8.83 -8.20
C GLU A 180 3.94 8.39 -7.41
N ASN A 181 4.03 8.44 -6.09
CA ASN A 181 2.94 8.18 -5.16
C ASN A 181 3.17 9.00 -3.88
N VAL A 182 2.22 8.94 -2.93
CA VAL A 182 2.29 9.79 -1.73
C VAL A 182 3.36 9.35 -0.73
N SER A 183 3.75 8.07 -0.71
CA SER A 183 4.90 7.63 0.12
C SER A 183 6.22 8.17 -0.41
N GLN A 184 6.40 8.24 -1.74
CA GLN A 184 7.58 8.87 -2.32
C GLN A 184 7.60 10.38 -2.08
N ALA A 185 6.42 11.04 -2.12
CA ALA A 185 6.32 12.45 -1.74
C ALA A 185 6.75 12.66 -0.27
N ALA A 186 6.36 11.78 0.65
CA ALA A 186 6.81 11.81 2.04
C ALA A 186 8.33 11.64 2.16
N GLN A 187 8.92 10.71 1.40
CA GLN A 187 10.37 10.52 1.36
C GLN A 187 11.08 11.80 0.88
N PHE A 188 10.59 12.44 -0.19
CA PHE A 188 11.17 13.68 -0.70
C PHE A 188 11.05 14.82 0.32
N ALA A 189 9.90 14.96 0.97
CA ALA A 189 9.66 15.99 1.98
C ALA A 189 10.61 15.85 3.18
N LEU A 190 11.01 14.63 3.55
CA LEU A 190 11.75 14.34 4.78
C LEU A 190 13.24 14.02 4.56
N SER A 191 13.67 13.90 3.31
CA SER A 191 15.07 13.53 2.98
C SER A 191 16.07 14.69 3.06
N GLY A 192 15.62 15.90 3.43
CA GLY A 192 16.44 17.11 3.39
C GLY A 192 16.62 17.70 1.97
N ASN A 193 15.94 17.14 0.97
CA ASN A 193 15.97 17.61 -0.41
C ASN A 193 14.76 18.49 -0.77
N ALA A 194 13.85 18.72 0.17
CA ALA A 194 12.72 19.65 0.05
C ALA A 194 12.49 20.37 1.38
N ASP A 195 11.89 21.55 1.31
CA ASP A 195 11.56 22.38 2.46
C ASP A 195 10.37 21.82 3.27
N GLY A 196 9.62 20.92 2.65
CA GLY A 196 8.46 20.22 3.21
C GLY A 196 7.61 19.60 2.11
N GLY A 197 6.39 19.18 2.45
CA GLY A 197 5.48 18.61 1.47
C GLY A 197 4.06 18.43 1.98
N ILE A 198 3.12 18.14 1.07
CA ILE A 198 1.76 17.69 1.42
C ILE A 198 1.68 16.21 1.15
N ILE A 199 1.32 15.45 2.19
CA ILE A 199 1.28 13.99 2.19
C ILE A 199 -0.02 13.46 2.79
N ALA A 200 -0.16 12.14 2.84
CA ALA A 200 -1.23 11.50 3.60
C ALA A 200 -0.98 11.63 5.12
N TYR A 201 -2.02 11.98 5.86
CA TYR A 201 -1.94 12.04 7.32
C TYR A 201 -1.58 10.68 7.94
N SER A 202 -2.04 9.58 7.33
CA SER A 202 -1.68 8.22 7.73
C SER A 202 -0.17 7.96 7.71
N LEU A 203 0.54 8.51 6.73
CA LEU A 203 1.99 8.41 6.68
C LEU A 203 2.65 9.30 7.75
N ALA A 204 2.12 10.51 7.99
CA ALA A 204 2.65 11.40 9.01
C ALA A 204 2.55 10.81 10.43
N LEU A 205 1.53 9.97 10.70
CA LEU A 205 1.35 9.27 11.97
C LEU A 205 2.13 7.96 12.10
N ALA A 206 2.65 7.43 10.99
CA ALA A 206 3.37 6.17 11.02
C ALA A 206 4.60 6.24 11.93
N PRO A 207 4.86 5.24 12.80
CA PRO A 207 5.98 5.25 13.75
C PRO A 207 7.35 5.45 13.09
N GLN A 208 7.49 5.07 11.82
CA GLN A 208 8.70 5.23 11.03
C GLN A 208 8.88 6.66 10.49
N ILE A 209 7.80 7.41 10.37
CA ILE A 209 7.77 8.75 9.75
C ILE A 209 7.63 9.86 10.81
N ALA A 210 6.76 9.69 11.79
CA ALA A 210 6.45 10.69 12.80
C ALA A 210 7.68 11.30 13.52
N PRO A 211 8.75 10.54 13.81
CA PRO A 211 9.95 11.11 14.43
C PRO A 211 10.81 11.97 13.50
N LEU A 212 10.52 11.99 12.18
CA LEU A 212 11.36 12.68 11.19
C LEU A 212 10.96 14.13 10.94
N GLY A 213 9.74 14.52 11.33
CA GLY A 213 9.24 15.86 11.06
C GLY A 213 8.00 16.22 11.86
N ALA A 214 7.66 17.49 11.84
CA ALA A 214 6.40 18.01 12.36
C ALA A 214 5.35 18.06 11.25
N HIS A 215 4.07 17.92 11.60
CA HIS A 215 2.98 17.98 10.64
C HIS A 215 1.77 18.74 11.19
N ALA A 216 0.91 19.20 10.28
CA ALA A 216 -0.40 19.76 10.59
C ALA A 216 -1.43 19.28 9.56
N LEU A 217 -2.66 19.01 10.01
CA LEU A 217 -3.76 18.64 9.13
C LEU A 217 -4.18 19.82 8.25
N ILE A 218 -4.45 19.55 6.98
CA ILE A 218 -5.07 20.49 6.05
C ILE A 218 -6.60 20.41 6.21
N PRO A 219 -7.33 21.53 6.18
CA PRO A 219 -8.79 21.55 6.27
C PRO A 219 -9.43 20.69 5.18
N GLU A 220 -10.39 19.84 5.58
CA GLU A 220 -11.03 18.89 4.68
C GLU A 220 -11.94 19.57 3.62
N ASP A 221 -12.41 20.78 3.89
CA ASP A 221 -13.21 21.59 2.96
C ASP A 221 -12.36 22.27 1.86
N TRP A 222 -11.06 22.09 1.86
CA TRP A 222 -10.16 22.64 0.83
C TRP A 222 -9.97 21.73 -0.38
N HIS A 223 -10.46 20.51 -0.29
CA HIS A 223 -10.35 19.52 -1.36
C HIS A 223 -11.55 18.57 -1.36
N ALA A 224 -11.78 17.87 -2.46
CA ALA A 224 -12.74 16.78 -2.47
C ALA A 224 -12.32 15.65 -1.53
N PRO A 225 -13.26 14.96 -0.87
CA PRO A 225 -12.94 13.90 0.08
C PRO A 225 -12.17 12.74 -0.58
N LEU A 226 -11.18 12.21 0.13
CA LEU A 226 -10.44 11.01 -0.24
C LEU A 226 -11.20 9.76 0.19
N ARG A 227 -12.33 9.49 -0.50
CA ARG A 227 -13.16 8.30 -0.23
C ARG A 227 -12.47 7.07 -0.80
N GLN A 228 -11.92 6.26 0.08
CA GLN A 228 -11.12 5.11 -0.28
C GLN A 228 -11.99 3.85 -0.40
N ARG A 229 -11.99 3.25 -1.58
CA ARG A 229 -12.78 2.07 -1.91
C ARG A 229 -11.89 0.92 -2.31
N MET A 230 -12.27 -0.29 -1.90
CA MET A 230 -11.59 -1.53 -2.27
C MET A 230 -12.52 -2.42 -3.09
N ALA A 231 -11.95 -3.26 -3.94
CA ALA A 231 -12.70 -4.26 -4.69
C ALA A 231 -11.91 -5.55 -4.86
N LEU A 232 -12.64 -6.68 -4.92
CA LEU A 232 -12.13 -7.96 -5.39
C LEU A 232 -12.06 -7.94 -6.91
N MET A 233 -10.92 -8.35 -7.45
CA MET A 233 -10.77 -8.54 -8.90
C MET A 233 -11.49 -9.81 -9.35
N GLN A 234 -11.85 -9.90 -10.64
CA GLN A 234 -12.57 -11.07 -11.19
C GLN A 234 -11.92 -12.42 -10.86
N GLY A 235 -10.58 -12.48 -10.88
CA GLY A 235 -9.81 -13.68 -10.62
C GLY A 235 -9.43 -13.95 -9.16
N ALA A 236 -9.98 -13.17 -8.21
CA ALA A 236 -9.63 -13.30 -6.80
C ALA A 236 -9.95 -14.68 -6.23
N GLY A 237 -9.00 -15.25 -5.47
CA GLY A 237 -9.15 -16.56 -4.81
C GLY A 237 -9.59 -16.45 -3.35
N PRO A 238 -9.80 -17.61 -2.69
CA PRO A 238 -10.36 -17.67 -1.34
C PRO A 238 -9.56 -16.90 -0.27
N VAL A 239 -8.23 -16.83 -0.39
CA VAL A 239 -7.38 -16.09 0.56
C VAL A 239 -7.59 -14.57 0.39
N ALA A 240 -7.76 -14.10 -0.85
CA ALA A 240 -8.08 -12.71 -1.13
C ALA A 240 -9.48 -12.35 -0.59
N GLU A 241 -10.47 -13.21 -0.80
CA GLU A 241 -11.83 -13.05 -0.25
C GLU A 241 -11.81 -12.94 1.28
N ALA A 242 -11.06 -13.82 1.94
CA ALA A 242 -10.92 -13.81 3.40
C ALA A 242 -10.24 -12.52 3.90
N PHE A 243 -9.19 -12.07 3.22
CA PHE A 243 -8.51 -10.80 3.57
C PHE A 243 -9.40 -9.58 3.32
N TYR A 244 -10.16 -9.59 2.22
CA TYR A 244 -11.14 -8.54 1.92
C TYR A 244 -12.18 -8.40 3.04
N ALA A 245 -12.74 -9.52 3.50
CA ALA A 245 -13.67 -9.53 4.63
C ALA A 245 -12.99 -9.06 5.93
N TYR A 246 -11.74 -9.47 6.17
CA TYR A 246 -10.96 -9.06 7.34
C TYR A 246 -10.72 -7.55 7.41
N LEU A 247 -10.53 -6.89 6.25
CA LEU A 247 -10.37 -5.42 6.20
C LEU A 247 -11.57 -4.66 6.76
N MET A 248 -12.76 -5.25 6.78
CA MET A 248 -13.97 -4.69 7.36
C MET A 248 -14.19 -5.11 8.82
N ALA A 249 -13.39 -6.01 9.37
CA ALA A 249 -13.48 -6.47 10.74
C ALA A 249 -13.06 -5.38 11.75
N PRO A 250 -13.57 -5.42 13.00
CA PRO A 250 -13.26 -4.41 14.02
C PRO A 250 -11.75 -4.23 14.26
N GLU A 251 -10.97 -5.31 14.21
CA GLU A 251 -9.53 -5.31 14.44
C GLU A 251 -8.79 -4.49 13.35
N ALA A 252 -9.12 -4.71 12.09
CA ALA A 252 -8.54 -3.98 10.97
C ALA A 252 -8.98 -2.50 10.99
N ARG A 253 -10.25 -2.24 11.30
CA ARG A 253 -10.81 -0.88 11.43
C ARG A 253 -10.10 -0.10 12.53
N ALA A 254 -9.85 -0.72 13.70
CA ALA A 254 -9.10 -0.11 14.79
C ALA A 254 -7.65 0.21 14.40
N ILE A 255 -7.03 -0.60 13.56
CA ILE A 255 -5.70 -0.29 12.99
C ILE A 255 -5.80 0.93 12.08
N MET A 256 -6.76 1.00 11.17
CA MET A 256 -6.98 2.15 10.30
C MET A 256 -7.15 3.46 11.09
N GLU A 257 -7.97 3.45 12.16
CA GLU A 257 -8.16 4.62 13.02
C GLU A 257 -6.85 5.08 13.70
N ARG A 258 -6.02 4.14 14.16
CA ARG A 258 -4.70 4.49 14.75
C ARG A 258 -3.79 5.20 13.76
N TYR A 259 -3.90 4.88 12.48
CA TYR A 259 -3.19 5.58 11.40
C TYR A 259 -3.94 6.83 10.89
N GLY A 260 -4.98 7.28 11.60
CA GLY A 260 -5.65 8.56 11.34
C GLY A 260 -6.62 8.57 10.16
N PHE A 261 -7.02 7.41 9.64
CA PHE A 261 -8.12 7.33 8.71
C PHE A 261 -9.44 7.59 9.44
N ALA A 262 -10.33 8.37 8.83
CA ALA A 262 -11.71 8.38 9.25
C ALA A 262 -12.41 7.16 8.65
N LEU A 263 -13.26 6.51 9.47
CA LEU A 263 -14.01 5.36 8.99
C LEU A 263 -15.39 5.81 8.48
N PRO A 264 -15.89 5.25 7.38
CA PRO A 264 -17.26 5.46 6.99
C PRO A 264 -18.20 4.95 8.07
N ASP A 265 -19.33 5.67 8.28
CA ASP A 265 -20.41 5.20 9.15
C ASP A 265 -20.79 3.79 8.72
N GLY A 266 -20.93 2.89 9.68
CA GLY A 266 -21.18 1.48 9.43
C GLY A 266 -22.41 1.30 8.53
N GLY A 267 -22.16 0.75 7.34
CA GLY A 267 -23.22 0.32 6.42
C GLY A 267 -23.88 -0.97 6.92
#